data_aebf1fe2543d0840ac8d5ceaf50e56c6
#
_entry.id   aebf1fe2543d0840ac8d5ceaf50e56c6
#
_cell.length_a   1.000
_cell.length_b   1.000
_cell.length_c   1.000
_cell.angle_alpha   90.00
_cell.angle_beta   90.00
_cell.angle_gamma   90.00
#
_symmetry.space_group_name_H-M   'P 1'
#
loop_
_entity.id
_entity.type
_entity.pdbx_description
1 polymer ?
#
loop_
_entity_poly.entity_id
_entity_poly.type
_entity_poly.pdbx_seq_one_letter_code
_entity_poly.pdbx_strand_id
1 'polypeptide(L)'
;MQILAAHSRELLPDLRELFVEYAKAIAVDLCFQDFDRELRELPGRYAPPEGRLLLARDGTKAAGCVALRKIGEGICEMKRLYVRPAFRGKGLGRSLAGEVITAAKLIGYEHMRLDTLGSMNEAIALYQSIGFQRIEPYYDNPNGGAVFMELSLR
;
A
#
# COMPACT_ATOMS: atom_id res chain seq x y z
N MET A 1 3.55 1.56 -19.37
CA MET A 1 3.42 1.23 -17.94
C MET A 1 2.07 0.58 -17.68
N GLN A 2 2.07 -0.60 -17.09
CA GLN A 2 0.85 -1.33 -16.78
C GLN A 2 0.72 -1.52 -15.27
N ILE A 3 -0.50 -1.41 -14.75
CA ILE A 3 -0.82 -1.76 -13.37
C ILE A 3 -1.68 -3.01 -13.41
N LEU A 4 -1.20 -4.08 -12.79
CA LEU A 4 -1.79 -5.42 -12.88
C LEU A 4 -2.22 -5.90 -11.51
N ALA A 5 -3.32 -6.67 -11.46
CA ALA A 5 -3.66 -7.44 -10.27
C ALA A 5 -2.60 -8.55 -10.12
N ALA A 6 -1.99 -8.64 -8.95
CA ALA A 6 -0.76 -9.42 -8.78
C ALA A 6 -0.87 -10.50 -7.69
N HIS A 7 -2.06 -11.04 -7.48
CA HIS A 7 -2.25 -12.11 -6.51
C HIS A 7 -1.93 -13.50 -7.06
N SER A 8 -1.57 -13.60 -8.35
CA SER A 8 -1.23 -14.87 -8.98
C SER A 8 0.19 -15.30 -8.65
N ARG A 9 0.43 -16.63 -8.64
CA ARG A 9 1.73 -17.21 -8.33
C ARG A 9 2.87 -16.64 -9.17
N GLU A 10 2.59 -16.29 -10.42
CA GLU A 10 3.60 -15.78 -11.35
C GLU A 10 4.14 -14.41 -10.99
N LEU A 11 3.30 -13.55 -10.40
CA LEU A 11 3.65 -12.17 -10.08
C LEU A 11 4.09 -11.98 -8.63
N LEU A 12 3.84 -12.97 -7.75
CA LEU A 12 4.20 -12.85 -6.35
C LEU A 12 5.69 -12.68 -6.08
N PRO A 13 6.62 -13.30 -6.83
CA PRO A 13 8.05 -13.03 -6.61
C PRO A 13 8.42 -11.56 -6.75
N ASP A 14 7.86 -10.86 -7.74
CA ASP A 14 8.10 -9.43 -7.93
C ASP A 14 7.55 -8.62 -6.74
N LEU A 15 6.38 -9.00 -6.23
CA LEU A 15 5.78 -8.35 -5.06
C LEU A 15 6.65 -8.53 -3.83
N ARG A 16 7.17 -9.73 -3.59
CA ARG A 16 8.06 -10.01 -2.45
C ARG A 16 9.30 -9.13 -2.51
N GLU A 17 9.90 -9.05 -3.68
CA GLU A 17 11.09 -8.22 -3.89
C GLU A 17 10.80 -6.75 -3.59
N LEU A 18 9.70 -6.22 -4.11
CA LEU A 18 9.30 -4.84 -3.89
C LEU A 18 8.97 -4.57 -2.41
N PHE A 19 8.34 -5.50 -1.72
CA PHE A 19 8.04 -5.37 -0.30
C PHE A 19 9.32 -5.31 0.54
N VAL A 20 10.32 -6.13 0.21
CA VAL A 20 11.62 -6.10 0.88
C VAL A 20 12.32 -4.77 0.63
N GLU A 21 12.30 -4.27 -0.61
CA GLU A 21 12.85 -2.96 -0.95
C GLU A 21 12.15 -1.83 -0.18
N TYR A 22 10.81 -1.92 -0.07
CA TYR A 22 10.02 -0.97 0.71
C TYR A 22 10.50 -0.93 2.16
N ALA A 23 10.61 -2.09 2.79
CA ALA A 23 11.03 -2.18 4.19
C ALA A 23 12.42 -1.57 4.41
N LYS A 24 13.35 -1.80 3.48
CA LYS A 24 14.69 -1.22 3.55
C LYS A 24 14.68 0.29 3.33
N ALA A 25 13.85 0.76 2.39
CA ALA A 25 13.77 2.18 2.05
C ALA A 25 13.22 3.02 3.20
N ILE A 26 12.25 2.50 3.95
CA ILE A 26 11.70 3.24 5.09
C ILE A 26 12.57 3.10 6.35
N ALA A 27 13.55 2.21 6.33
CA ALA A 27 14.53 2.02 7.40
C ALA A 27 13.91 1.79 8.79
N VAL A 28 12.76 1.10 8.84
CA VAL A 28 12.10 0.71 10.09
C VAL A 28 11.92 -0.79 10.15
N ASP A 29 11.85 -1.31 11.37
CA ASP A 29 11.57 -2.72 11.61
C ASP A 29 10.08 -2.97 11.50
N LEU A 30 9.67 -3.81 10.55
CA LEU A 30 8.27 -4.19 10.35
C LEU A 30 7.92 -5.50 11.06
N CYS A 31 8.81 -6.05 11.90
CA CYS A 31 8.53 -7.28 12.64
C CYS A 31 7.25 -7.20 13.47
N PHE A 32 6.94 -6.00 14.01
CA PHE A 32 5.69 -5.81 14.77
C PHE A 32 4.44 -6.01 13.91
N GLN A 33 4.57 -6.01 12.58
CA GLN A 33 3.49 -6.27 11.64
C GLN A 33 3.54 -7.70 11.07
N ASP A 34 4.38 -8.58 11.65
CA ASP A 34 4.60 -9.94 11.13
C ASP A 34 5.04 -9.94 9.67
N PHE A 35 5.96 -9.06 9.32
CA PHE A 35 6.38 -8.84 7.95
C PHE A 35 6.92 -10.11 7.27
N ASP A 36 7.75 -10.89 7.97
CA ASP A 36 8.30 -12.13 7.41
C ASP A 36 7.20 -13.13 7.07
N ARG A 37 6.20 -13.22 7.94
CA ARG A 37 5.03 -14.08 7.73
C ARG A 37 4.21 -13.57 6.54
N GLU A 38 4.01 -12.26 6.46
CA GLU A 38 3.31 -11.64 5.33
C GLU A 38 3.97 -12.03 4.01
N LEU A 39 5.30 -11.94 3.92
CA LEU A 39 6.05 -12.31 2.71
C LEU A 39 5.87 -13.78 2.35
N ARG A 40 5.89 -14.68 3.35
CA ARG A 40 5.71 -16.11 3.10
C ARG A 40 4.30 -16.46 2.65
N GLU A 41 3.31 -15.77 3.17
CA GLU A 41 1.89 -16.09 2.97
C GLU A 41 1.23 -15.30 1.85
N LEU A 42 1.98 -14.45 1.12
CA LEU A 42 1.38 -13.69 0.02
C LEU A 42 0.61 -14.61 -0.95
N PRO A 43 -0.60 -14.21 -1.40
CA PRO A 43 -1.25 -12.92 -1.19
C PRO A 43 -1.92 -12.72 0.17
N GLY A 44 -2.14 -13.78 0.98
CA GLY A 44 -2.68 -13.68 2.32
C GLY A 44 -3.92 -12.79 2.41
N ARG A 45 -3.88 -11.82 3.32
CA ARG A 45 -5.01 -10.88 3.53
C ARG A 45 -5.22 -9.91 2.37
N TYR A 46 -4.29 -9.83 1.43
CA TYR A 46 -4.42 -8.99 0.24
C TYR A 46 -5.12 -9.70 -0.91
N ALA A 47 -5.53 -10.95 -0.72
CA ALA A 47 -6.23 -11.72 -1.76
C ALA A 47 -7.65 -11.22 -1.98
N PRO A 48 -8.15 -11.28 -3.24
CA PRO A 48 -9.58 -11.04 -3.48
C PRO A 48 -10.43 -12.06 -2.71
N PRO A 49 -11.69 -11.74 -2.40
CA PRO A 49 -12.45 -10.56 -2.84
C PRO A 49 -12.23 -9.31 -2.00
N GLU A 50 -11.72 -9.44 -0.77
CA GLU A 50 -11.63 -8.32 0.16
C GLU A 50 -10.36 -7.49 0.01
N GLY A 51 -9.30 -8.08 -0.51
CA GLY A 51 -8.02 -7.43 -0.68
C GLY A 51 -7.63 -7.28 -2.14
N ARG A 52 -6.51 -6.57 -2.35
CA ARG A 52 -5.90 -6.42 -3.67
C ARG A 52 -4.39 -6.32 -3.51
N LEU A 53 -3.70 -6.87 -4.49
CA LEU A 53 -2.27 -6.62 -4.72
C LEU A 53 -2.12 -6.09 -6.12
N LEU A 54 -1.50 -4.93 -6.27
CA LEU A 54 -1.28 -4.32 -7.57
C LEU A 54 0.21 -4.19 -7.83
N LEU A 55 0.62 -4.54 -9.02
CA LEU A 55 1.99 -4.43 -9.50
C LEU A 55 2.03 -3.49 -10.70
N ALA A 56 2.89 -2.48 -10.64
CA ALA A 56 3.18 -1.64 -11.81
C ALA A 56 4.41 -2.20 -12.51
N ARG A 57 4.30 -2.39 -13.81
CA ARG A 57 5.36 -2.94 -14.66
C ARG A 57 5.60 -2.07 -15.88
N ASP A 58 6.87 -1.91 -16.23
CA ASP A 58 7.30 -1.33 -17.49
C ASP A 58 7.92 -2.48 -18.32
N GLY A 59 7.14 -3.02 -19.25
CA GLY A 59 7.53 -4.25 -19.94
C GLY A 59 7.64 -5.39 -18.93
N THR A 60 8.85 -5.95 -18.77
CA THR A 60 9.12 -7.02 -17.81
C THR A 60 9.67 -6.51 -16.48
N LYS A 61 9.90 -5.20 -16.36
CA LYS A 61 10.52 -4.61 -15.17
C LYS A 61 9.45 -4.20 -14.15
N ALA A 62 9.53 -4.71 -12.93
CA ALA A 62 8.69 -4.28 -11.84
C ALA A 62 9.07 -2.85 -11.44
N ALA A 63 8.09 -1.96 -11.37
CA ALA A 63 8.31 -0.54 -11.12
C ALA A 63 7.78 -0.09 -9.76
N GLY A 64 6.73 -0.72 -9.26
CA GLY A 64 6.13 -0.35 -7.99
C GLY A 64 4.97 -1.26 -7.63
N CYS A 65 4.42 -1.05 -6.44
CA CYS A 65 3.33 -1.86 -5.91
C CYS A 65 2.46 -1.09 -4.93
N VAL A 66 1.31 -1.66 -4.63
CA VAL A 66 0.43 -1.23 -3.53
C VAL A 66 -0.44 -2.41 -3.13
N ALA A 67 -0.84 -2.45 -1.87
CA ALA A 67 -1.69 -3.50 -1.33
C ALA A 67 -2.90 -2.90 -0.61
N LEU A 68 -3.97 -3.69 -0.55
CA LEU A 68 -5.23 -3.35 0.10
C LEU A 68 -5.71 -4.53 0.91
N ARG A 69 -6.12 -4.29 2.15
CA ARG A 69 -6.70 -5.33 3.00
C ARG A 69 -7.87 -4.78 3.81
N LYS A 70 -8.78 -5.66 4.20
CA LYS A 70 -9.86 -5.31 5.12
C LYS A 70 -9.32 -5.24 6.54
N ILE A 71 -9.70 -4.22 7.30
CA ILE A 71 -9.34 -4.10 8.72
C ILE A 71 -10.55 -3.98 9.64
N GLY A 72 -11.74 -3.79 9.10
CA GLY A 72 -12.98 -3.69 9.86
C GLY A 72 -14.17 -3.65 8.94
N GLU A 73 -15.38 -3.57 9.51
CA GLU A 73 -16.61 -3.47 8.73
C GLU A 73 -16.63 -2.17 7.94
N GLY A 74 -16.64 -2.28 6.62
CA GLY A 74 -16.60 -1.11 5.74
C GLY A 74 -15.28 -0.37 5.70
N ILE A 75 -14.23 -0.88 6.33
CA ILE A 75 -12.95 -0.19 6.47
C ILE A 75 -11.82 -1.05 5.88
N CYS A 76 -11.07 -0.46 4.98
CA CYS A 76 -9.89 -1.08 4.40
C CYS A 76 -8.63 -0.27 4.73
N GLU A 77 -7.49 -0.88 4.46
CA GLU A 77 -6.20 -0.24 4.70
C GLU A 77 -5.33 -0.36 3.46
N MET A 78 -4.78 0.76 3.01
CA MET A 78 -3.77 0.79 1.95
C MET A 78 -2.41 0.58 2.59
N LYS A 79 -1.63 -0.37 2.05
CA LYS A 79 -0.31 -0.72 2.57
C LYS A 79 0.69 -0.88 1.45
N ARG A 80 1.95 -0.71 1.80
CA ARG A 80 3.08 -1.07 0.92
C ARG A 80 3.10 -0.32 -0.41
N LEU A 81 2.64 0.94 -0.42
CA LEU A 81 2.79 1.78 -1.60
C LEU A 81 4.28 2.11 -1.78
N TYR A 82 4.84 1.63 -2.87
CA TYR A 82 6.25 1.78 -3.14
C TYR A 82 6.51 1.93 -4.63
N VAL A 83 7.39 2.86 -5.00
CA VAL A 83 7.85 3.05 -6.37
C VAL A 83 9.38 2.98 -6.36
N ARG A 84 9.95 2.14 -7.19
CA ARG A 84 11.40 2.03 -7.32
C ARG A 84 12.00 3.36 -7.75
N PRO A 85 13.21 3.72 -7.26
CA PRO A 85 13.83 5.01 -7.56
C PRO A 85 13.86 5.37 -9.04
N ALA A 86 14.17 4.39 -9.92
CA ALA A 86 14.26 4.62 -11.36
C ALA A 86 12.93 5.06 -12.00
N PHE A 87 11.81 4.84 -11.34
CA PHE A 87 10.48 5.13 -11.89
C PHE A 87 9.78 6.28 -11.16
N ARG A 88 10.46 6.96 -10.25
CA ARG A 88 9.90 8.09 -9.49
C ARG A 88 9.83 9.35 -10.34
N GLY A 89 8.97 10.29 -9.89
CA GLY A 89 8.82 11.58 -10.56
C GLY A 89 7.94 11.56 -11.79
N LYS A 90 7.21 10.45 -12.03
CA LYS A 90 6.35 10.28 -13.21
C LYS A 90 4.88 10.05 -12.85
N GLY A 91 4.51 10.27 -11.59
CA GLY A 91 3.13 10.12 -11.13
C GLY A 91 2.69 8.68 -10.87
N LEU A 92 3.61 7.72 -10.83
CA LEU A 92 3.27 6.31 -10.64
C LEU A 92 2.66 6.04 -9.26
N GLY A 93 3.18 6.68 -8.21
CA GLY A 93 2.62 6.54 -6.86
C GLY A 93 1.16 6.99 -6.81
N ARG A 94 0.85 8.10 -7.46
CA ARG A 94 -0.52 8.59 -7.55
C ARG A 94 -1.41 7.63 -8.34
N SER A 95 -0.89 7.06 -9.43
CA SER A 95 -1.63 6.10 -10.24
C SER A 95 -1.95 4.83 -9.46
N LEU A 96 -0.96 4.29 -8.72
CA LEU A 96 -1.16 3.10 -7.87
C LEU A 96 -2.20 3.38 -6.78
N ALA A 97 -2.08 4.51 -6.08
CA ALA A 97 -3.04 4.89 -5.05
C ALA A 97 -4.44 5.06 -5.66
N GLY A 98 -4.55 5.70 -6.82
CA GLY A 98 -5.82 5.87 -7.51
C GLY A 98 -6.47 4.55 -7.89
N GLU A 99 -5.69 3.59 -8.39
CA GLU A 99 -6.19 2.27 -8.78
C GLU A 99 -6.72 1.49 -7.55
N VAL A 100 -5.99 1.51 -6.44
CA VAL A 100 -6.42 0.78 -5.26
C VAL A 100 -7.63 1.46 -4.60
N ILE A 101 -7.74 2.78 -4.68
CA ILE A 101 -8.93 3.51 -4.20
C ILE A 101 -10.14 3.13 -5.05
N THR A 102 -10.00 3.08 -6.36
CA THR A 102 -11.07 2.64 -7.26
C THR A 102 -11.52 1.22 -6.91
N ALA A 103 -10.55 0.32 -6.70
CA ALA A 103 -10.86 -1.06 -6.30
C ALA A 103 -11.61 -1.11 -4.97
N ALA A 104 -11.20 -0.32 -3.99
CA ALA A 104 -11.87 -0.27 -2.68
C ALA A 104 -13.31 0.18 -2.80
N LYS A 105 -13.58 1.18 -3.63
CA LYS A 105 -14.95 1.66 -3.88
C LYS A 105 -15.81 0.57 -4.52
N LEU A 106 -15.25 -0.16 -5.48
CA LEU A 106 -15.98 -1.23 -6.16
C LEU A 106 -16.27 -2.41 -5.24
N ILE A 107 -15.38 -2.70 -4.29
CA ILE A 107 -15.60 -3.74 -3.28
C ILE A 107 -16.73 -3.32 -2.33
N GLY A 108 -16.89 -2.02 -2.09
CA GLY A 108 -17.93 -1.48 -1.23
C GLY A 108 -17.45 -0.92 0.11
N TYR A 109 -16.15 -0.71 0.25
CA TYR A 109 -15.61 -0.08 1.46
C TYR A 109 -16.07 1.38 1.57
N GLU A 110 -16.29 1.84 2.79
CA GLU A 110 -16.73 3.21 3.07
C GLU A 110 -15.55 4.12 3.42
N HIS A 111 -14.52 3.56 4.04
CA HIS A 111 -13.34 4.30 4.46
C HIS A 111 -12.07 3.52 4.15
N MET A 112 -11.03 4.26 3.78
CA MET A 112 -9.69 3.72 3.60
C MET A 112 -8.75 4.41 4.58
N ARG A 113 -8.00 3.62 5.33
CA ARG A 113 -7.00 4.11 6.28
C ARG A 113 -5.60 3.76 5.81
N LEU A 114 -4.63 4.46 6.33
CA LEU A 114 -3.22 4.15 6.15
C LEU A 114 -2.44 4.71 7.32
N ASP A 115 -1.23 4.20 7.50
CA ASP A 115 -0.24 4.82 8.35
C ASP A 115 1.05 5.02 7.56
N THR A 116 1.78 6.07 7.90
CA THR A 116 3.05 6.41 7.28
C THR A 116 3.96 7.06 8.31
N LEU A 117 5.25 7.16 8.00
CA LEU A 117 6.18 7.84 8.90
C LEU A 117 6.06 9.35 8.73
N GLY A 118 6.15 10.08 9.84
CA GLY A 118 6.08 11.55 9.81
C GLY A 118 7.17 12.20 8.98
N SER A 119 8.28 11.49 8.75
CA SER A 119 9.39 11.97 7.92
C SER A 119 9.15 11.79 6.42
N MET A 120 8.13 11.02 6.01
CA MET A 120 7.82 10.76 4.61
C MET A 120 6.95 11.87 4.02
N ASN A 121 7.55 13.05 3.86
CA ASN A 121 6.82 14.26 3.47
C ASN A 121 6.15 14.16 2.10
N GLU A 122 6.81 13.53 1.13
CA GLU A 122 6.25 13.37 -0.21
C GLU A 122 5.02 12.46 -0.22
N ALA A 123 5.08 11.37 0.55
CA ALA A 123 3.95 10.46 0.68
C ALA A 123 2.77 11.15 1.36
N ILE A 124 3.01 11.86 2.46
CA ILE A 124 1.97 12.59 3.17
C ILE A 124 1.33 13.64 2.26
N ALA A 125 2.13 14.40 1.50
CA ALA A 125 1.63 15.39 0.55
C ALA A 125 0.77 14.73 -0.53
N LEU A 126 1.19 13.57 -1.04
CA LEU A 126 0.40 12.82 -2.01
C LEU A 126 -0.95 12.43 -1.43
N TYR A 127 -0.97 11.85 -0.23
CA TYR A 127 -2.22 11.41 0.41
C TYR A 127 -3.15 12.58 0.67
N GLN A 128 -2.61 13.70 1.18
CA GLN A 128 -3.40 14.92 1.41
C GLN A 128 -4.01 15.45 0.10
N SER A 129 -3.25 15.41 -0.98
CA SER A 129 -3.73 15.88 -2.29
C SER A 129 -4.86 15.01 -2.85
N ILE A 130 -4.92 13.74 -2.45
CA ILE A 130 -6.00 12.82 -2.84
C ILE A 130 -7.25 13.05 -1.99
N GLY A 131 -7.08 13.57 -0.76
CA GLY A 131 -8.20 13.85 0.14
C GLY A 131 -8.11 13.15 1.48
N PHE A 132 -7.01 12.43 1.75
CA PHE A 132 -6.79 11.84 3.07
C PHE A 132 -6.63 12.92 4.13
N GLN A 133 -7.20 12.68 5.31
CA GLN A 133 -7.08 13.57 6.47
C GLN A 133 -6.45 12.81 7.62
N ARG A 134 -5.70 13.51 8.46
CA ARG A 134 -5.10 12.90 9.65
C ARG A 134 -6.19 12.47 10.62
N ILE A 135 -5.98 11.30 11.23
CA ILE A 135 -6.86 10.76 12.27
C ILE A 135 -6.02 10.30 13.46
N GLU A 136 -6.69 9.99 14.56
CA GLU A 136 -6.04 9.38 15.71
C GLU A 136 -5.54 7.98 15.36
N PRO A 137 -4.47 7.49 16.02
CA PRO A 137 -4.00 6.13 15.81
C PRO A 137 -5.11 5.11 16.04
N TYR A 138 -5.20 4.13 15.15
CA TYR A 138 -6.16 3.04 15.28
C TYR A 138 -5.49 1.72 15.64
N TYR A 139 -4.18 1.73 15.81
CA TYR A 139 -3.43 0.63 16.40
C TYR A 139 -2.14 1.20 17.02
N ASP A 140 -1.47 0.36 17.83
CA ASP A 140 -0.26 0.77 18.53
C ASP A 140 0.97 0.52 17.66
N ASN A 141 1.54 1.60 17.10
CA ASN A 141 2.73 1.53 16.26
C ASN A 141 3.95 1.89 17.10
N PRO A 142 4.89 0.95 17.33
CA PRO A 142 6.07 1.20 18.15
C PRO A 142 7.08 2.17 17.51
N ASN A 143 6.94 2.47 16.22
CA ASN A 143 7.82 3.44 15.56
C ASN A 143 7.32 4.85 15.86
N GLY A 144 8.13 5.65 16.54
CA GLY A 144 7.77 7.02 16.88
C GLY A 144 7.50 7.87 15.65
N GLY A 145 6.53 8.79 15.76
CA GLY A 145 6.23 9.73 14.68
C GLY A 145 5.36 9.17 13.56
N ALA A 146 4.72 8.02 13.76
CA ALA A 146 3.77 7.50 12.76
C ALA A 146 2.58 8.43 12.62
N VAL A 147 2.14 8.65 11.39
CA VAL A 147 0.99 9.48 11.04
C VAL A 147 -0.09 8.57 10.49
N PHE A 148 -1.31 8.69 11.03
CA PHE A 148 -2.47 7.91 10.61
C PHE A 148 -3.42 8.79 9.83
N MET A 149 -3.95 8.26 8.72
CA MET A 149 -4.81 9.03 7.81
C MET A 149 -5.99 8.20 7.35
N GLU A 150 -7.06 8.88 6.94
CA GLU A 150 -8.28 8.26 6.47
C GLU A 150 -8.87 9.03 5.30
N LEU A 151 -9.42 8.29 4.34
CA LEU A 151 -10.14 8.83 3.20
C LEU A 151 -11.56 8.28 3.21
N SER A 152 -12.56 9.17 3.07
CA SER A 152 -13.94 8.74 2.82
C SER A 152 -14.06 8.30 1.37
N LEU A 153 -14.62 7.10 1.16
CA LEU A 153 -14.81 6.52 -0.17
C LEU A 153 -16.21 6.78 -0.74
N ARG A 154 -17.03 7.50 0.01
CA ARG A 154 -18.38 7.85 -0.41
C ARG A 154 -18.41 9.12 -1.22
#